data_cd56cd7e56c99ac3a34e120b0360af9b
#
_entry.id   cd56cd7e56c99ac3a34e120b0360af9b
#
_cell.length_a   1.000
_cell.length_b   1.000
_cell.length_c   1.000
_cell.angle_alpha   90.00
_cell.angle_beta   90.00
_cell.angle_gamma   90.00
#
_symmetry.space_group_name_H-M   'P 1'
#
loop_
_entity.id
_entity.type
_entity.pdbx_description
1 polymer ?
#
loop_
_entity_poly.entity_id
_entity_poly.type
_entity_poly.pdbx_seq_one_letter_code
_entity_poly.pdbx_strand_id
1 'polypeptide(L)'
;MPPTVIAQETGTAAVRTMAPVQQPIATLANVTKRYGATIALDDLSIALRPGEVVALLGPNGAGKSTAVRLLLGLIAPNTGTARVFGSDPRDPATRTRIGAMLQVARLPETLRVCEHIDLFRSYYPRPLPVEEIVRIAQLDGIYNRFFSQLSGGQKQRVLFGLALCGDPDLIVLDEPTVGMDIEARRGLWQQIRNLVERGKTVLLTTHYLEEADALAHRIVVINEGKVVSEGTPSEIKNSGAGRRISCFTRLTAEYLRTLPGVARVECDRDTVVVTASEVESVVREMLLQDAALSNLEIASPALEDAFLALTSSR
;
A
#
# COMPACT_ATOMS: atom_id res chain seq x y z
N MET A 1 20.10 65.70 28.86
CA MET A 1 20.27 64.40 28.19
C MET A 1 19.52 63.35 28.94
N PRO A 2 18.41 62.76 28.40
CA PRO A 2 17.73 61.64 29.03
C PRO A 2 18.37 60.31 28.55
N PRO A 3 18.31 59.22 29.33
CA PRO A 3 18.89 57.94 28.99
C PRO A 3 18.07 57.13 28.01
N THR A 4 18.79 56.50 27.09
CA THR A 4 18.30 55.62 26.03
C THR A 4 17.75 54.33 26.66
N VAL A 5 16.46 54.02 26.41
CA VAL A 5 15.83 52.75 26.78
C VAL A 5 16.08 51.74 25.65
N ILE A 6 16.80 50.68 25.96
CA ILE A 6 17.00 49.52 25.08
C ILE A 6 15.74 48.64 25.18
N ALA A 7 14.99 48.56 24.07
CA ALA A 7 13.87 47.61 23.95
C ALA A 7 14.41 46.18 23.78
N GLN A 8 14.07 45.31 24.69
CA GLN A 8 14.25 43.86 24.55
C GLN A 8 13.19 43.31 23.61
N GLU A 9 13.60 42.75 22.47
CA GLU A 9 12.75 41.96 21.61
C GLU A 9 12.50 40.61 22.26
N THR A 10 11.29 40.42 22.76
CA THR A 10 10.77 39.10 23.18
C THR A 10 10.42 38.30 21.94
N GLY A 11 11.27 37.33 21.60
CA GLY A 11 11.03 36.36 20.54
C GLY A 11 9.80 35.50 20.85
N THR A 12 8.71 35.75 20.14
CA THR A 12 7.51 34.92 20.19
C THR A 12 7.82 33.59 19.48
N ALA A 13 8.03 32.54 20.27
CA ALA A 13 8.12 31.17 19.76
C ALA A 13 6.80 30.81 19.08
N ALA A 14 6.83 30.62 17.76
CA ALA A 14 5.69 30.15 16.98
C ALA A 14 5.30 28.75 17.48
N VAL A 15 4.20 28.67 18.20
CA VAL A 15 3.55 27.40 18.57
C VAL A 15 3.12 26.75 17.25
N ARG A 16 3.84 25.72 16.82
CA ARG A 16 3.37 24.83 15.73
C ARG A 16 2.07 24.20 16.20
N THR A 17 0.95 24.74 15.72
CA THR A 17 -0.37 24.14 15.90
C THR A 17 -0.33 22.75 15.23
N MET A 18 -0.28 21.70 16.03
CA MET A 18 -0.44 20.34 15.52
C MET A 18 -1.82 20.25 14.89
N ALA A 19 -1.86 19.89 13.59
CA ALA A 19 -3.12 19.63 12.93
C ALA A 19 -3.93 18.60 13.73
N PRO A 20 -5.26 18.73 13.82
CA PRO A 20 -6.08 17.80 14.60
C PRO A 20 -5.84 16.38 14.09
N VAL A 21 -5.47 15.47 14.98
CA VAL A 21 -5.30 14.06 14.67
C VAL A 21 -6.66 13.54 14.20
N GLN A 22 -6.82 13.38 12.89
CA GLN A 22 -8.04 12.85 12.31
C GLN A 22 -8.27 11.43 12.84
N GLN A 23 -9.46 11.18 13.38
CA GLN A 23 -9.82 9.85 13.86
C GLN A 23 -9.76 8.84 12.70
N PRO A 24 -9.15 7.66 12.91
CA PRO A 24 -9.09 6.65 11.89
C PRO A 24 -10.49 6.16 11.51
N ILE A 25 -10.73 5.94 10.22
CA ILE A 25 -12.02 5.43 9.72
C ILE A 25 -12.18 3.93 9.91
N ALA A 26 -11.07 3.20 10.01
CA ALA A 26 -11.07 1.77 10.29
C ALA A 26 -9.89 1.41 11.18
N THR A 27 -10.11 0.52 12.15
CA THR A 27 -9.10 0.06 13.09
C THR A 27 -9.24 -1.42 13.39
N LEU A 28 -8.11 -2.10 13.46
CA LEU A 28 -7.93 -3.35 14.20
C LEU A 28 -7.05 -3.00 15.39
N ALA A 29 -7.50 -3.27 16.61
CA ALA A 29 -6.76 -2.98 17.84
C ALA A 29 -6.53 -4.25 18.63
N ASN A 30 -5.25 -4.65 18.77
CA ASN A 30 -4.76 -5.82 19.47
C ASN A 30 -5.52 -7.11 19.10
N VAL A 31 -5.74 -7.28 17.78
CA VAL A 31 -6.58 -8.35 17.27
C VAL A 31 -5.80 -9.64 17.16
N THR A 32 -6.31 -10.69 17.82
CA THR A 32 -5.88 -12.07 17.60
C THR A 32 -6.99 -12.85 16.91
N LYS A 33 -6.63 -13.61 15.87
CA LYS A 33 -7.53 -14.52 15.17
C LYS A 33 -6.92 -15.89 15.03
N ARG A 34 -7.65 -16.91 15.45
CA ARG A 34 -7.26 -18.32 15.37
C ARG A 34 -8.26 -19.12 14.53
N TYR A 35 -7.73 -20.08 13.80
CA TYR A 35 -8.51 -21.13 13.09
C TYR A 35 -7.99 -22.49 13.59
N GLY A 36 -8.72 -23.07 14.54
CA GLY A 36 -8.23 -24.25 15.26
C GLY A 36 -6.89 -23.98 15.96
N ALA A 37 -5.86 -24.73 15.63
CA ALA A 37 -4.51 -24.57 16.19
C ALA A 37 -3.70 -23.42 15.52
N THR A 38 -4.11 -22.96 14.33
CA THR A 38 -3.37 -21.95 13.57
C THR A 38 -3.73 -20.54 14.03
N ILE A 39 -2.72 -19.75 14.39
CA ILE A 39 -2.86 -18.32 14.67
C ILE A 39 -2.67 -17.58 13.34
N ALA A 40 -3.74 -16.98 12.83
CA ALA A 40 -3.70 -16.22 11.58
C ALA A 40 -3.34 -14.75 11.81
N LEU A 41 -3.70 -14.19 12.97
CA LEU A 41 -3.30 -12.86 13.44
C LEU A 41 -2.97 -12.98 14.93
N ASP A 42 -1.89 -12.32 15.34
CA ASP A 42 -1.36 -12.34 16.70
C ASP A 42 -1.08 -10.92 17.18
N ASP A 43 -1.98 -10.40 18.00
CA ASP A 43 -1.92 -9.04 18.56
C ASP A 43 -1.76 -7.94 17.50
N LEU A 44 -2.44 -8.08 16.37
CA LEU A 44 -2.33 -7.17 15.24
C LEU A 44 -3.06 -5.86 15.50
N SER A 45 -2.37 -4.74 15.29
CA SER A 45 -2.97 -3.40 15.34
C SER A 45 -2.69 -2.64 14.06
N ILE A 46 -3.75 -2.17 13.39
CA ILE A 46 -3.70 -1.37 12.16
C ILE A 46 -4.78 -0.29 12.24
N ALA A 47 -4.46 0.90 11.78
CA ALA A 47 -5.42 2.01 11.67
C ALA A 47 -5.40 2.58 10.24
N LEU A 48 -6.57 2.84 9.67
CA LEU A 48 -6.72 3.51 8.36
C LEU A 48 -7.21 4.94 8.60
N ARG A 49 -6.48 5.92 8.07
CA ARG A 49 -6.84 7.34 8.16
C ARG A 49 -7.71 7.74 6.98
N PRO A 50 -8.57 8.76 7.13
CA PRO A 50 -9.37 9.27 6.00
C PRO A 50 -8.47 9.76 4.85
N GLY A 51 -8.85 9.43 3.61
CA GLY A 51 -8.19 9.97 2.41
C GLY A 51 -6.80 9.40 2.12
N GLU A 52 -6.46 8.20 2.63
CA GLU A 52 -5.19 7.55 2.30
C GLU A 52 -5.38 6.24 1.53
N VAL A 53 -4.35 5.84 0.80
CA VAL A 53 -4.16 4.46 0.34
C VAL A 53 -3.21 3.77 1.31
N VAL A 54 -3.69 2.72 1.96
CA VAL A 54 -2.84 1.83 2.76
C VAL A 54 -2.64 0.52 2.02
N ALA A 55 -1.38 0.19 1.71
CA ALA A 55 -1.03 -1.10 1.15
C ALA A 55 -0.67 -2.08 2.27
N LEU A 56 -1.38 -3.20 2.33
CA LEU A 56 -1.14 -4.29 3.26
C LEU A 56 -0.32 -5.37 2.56
N LEU A 57 0.97 -5.45 2.87
CA LEU A 57 1.92 -6.37 2.27
C LEU A 57 2.26 -7.53 3.21
N GLY A 58 2.71 -8.64 2.66
CA GLY A 58 3.17 -9.80 3.41
C GLY A 58 3.19 -11.05 2.54
N PRO A 59 3.95 -12.09 2.92
CA PRO A 59 3.96 -13.35 2.21
C PRO A 59 2.59 -14.04 2.23
N ASN A 60 2.46 -15.12 1.45
CA ASN A 60 1.25 -15.94 1.50
C ASN A 60 1.10 -16.56 2.89
N GLY A 61 -0.10 -16.49 3.45
CA GLY A 61 -0.36 -16.97 4.81
C GLY A 61 -0.04 -15.96 5.93
N ALA A 62 0.51 -14.78 5.63
CA ALA A 62 0.86 -13.76 6.64
C ALA A 62 -0.35 -13.19 7.41
N GLY A 63 -1.59 -13.43 6.96
CA GLY A 63 -2.79 -12.93 7.65
C GLY A 63 -3.54 -11.81 6.93
N LYS A 64 -3.07 -11.33 5.75
CA LYS A 64 -3.68 -10.21 4.99
C LYS A 64 -5.20 -10.39 4.78
N SER A 65 -5.61 -11.50 4.16
CA SER A 65 -7.04 -11.75 3.90
C SER A 65 -7.85 -11.95 5.20
N THR A 66 -7.23 -12.38 6.29
CA THR A 66 -7.88 -12.44 7.61
C THR A 66 -8.12 -11.03 8.16
N ALA A 67 -7.15 -10.12 8.07
CA ALA A 67 -7.31 -8.73 8.46
C ALA A 67 -8.40 -8.03 7.63
N VAL A 68 -8.40 -8.23 6.31
CA VAL A 68 -9.45 -7.75 5.40
C VAL A 68 -10.84 -8.25 5.82
N ARG A 69 -11.00 -9.56 6.07
CA ARG A 69 -12.29 -10.15 6.47
C ARG A 69 -12.80 -9.61 7.81
N LEU A 70 -11.91 -9.28 8.74
CA LEU A 70 -12.27 -8.63 10.01
C LEU A 70 -12.80 -7.22 9.79
N LEU A 71 -12.11 -6.41 8.96
CA LEU A 71 -12.55 -5.05 8.63
C LEU A 71 -13.86 -5.02 7.84
N LEU A 72 -14.13 -6.04 7.04
CA LEU A 72 -15.40 -6.20 6.33
C LEU A 72 -16.52 -6.79 7.20
N GLY A 73 -16.22 -7.15 8.45
CA GLY A 73 -17.18 -7.79 9.35
C GLY A 73 -17.67 -9.17 8.87
N LEU A 74 -16.89 -9.86 8.03
CA LEU A 74 -17.19 -11.22 7.56
C LEU A 74 -16.86 -12.27 8.61
N ILE A 75 -15.93 -11.95 9.51
CA ILE A 75 -15.54 -12.78 10.66
C ILE A 75 -15.36 -11.89 11.90
N ALA A 76 -15.43 -12.49 13.07
CA ALA A 76 -15.13 -11.84 14.34
C ALA A 76 -13.71 -12.20 14.83
N PRO A 77 -13.01 -11.31 15.54
CA PRO A 77 -11.75 -11.63 16.20
C PRO A 77 -11.98 -12.56 17.40
N ASN A 78 -10.94 -13.28 17.84
CA ASN A 78 -10.98 -14.02 19.11
C ASN A 78 -10.73 -13.09 20.29
N THR A 79 -9.77 -12.16 20.14
CA THR A 79 -9.50 -11.07 21.11
C THR A 79 -9.23 -9.78 20.36
N GLY A 80 -9.27 -8.67 21.07
CA GLY A 80 -9.12 -7.34 20.49
C GLY A 80 -10.42 -6.83 19.85
N THR A 81 -10.33 -5.74 19.10
CA THR A 81 -11.50 -5.08 18.50
C THR A 81 -11.25 -4.68 17.04
N ALA A 82 -12.29 -4.82 16.22
CA ALA A 82 -12.36 -4.25 14.87
C ALA A 82 -13.43 -3.16 14.89
N ARG A 83 -13.11 -1.98 14.36
CA ARG A 83 -14.05 -0.86 14.21
C ARG A 83 -13.91 -0.25 12.82
N VAL A 84 -15.04 0.12 12.22
CA VAL A 84 -15.08 0.88 10.97
C VAL A 84 -16.10 2.00 11.15
N PHE A 85 -15.70 3.23 10.85
CA PHE A 85 -16.46 4.45 11.15
C PHE A 85 -16.91 4.55 12.62
N GLY A 86 -16.05 4.05 13.55
CA GLY A 86 -16.35 4.01 14.99
C GLY A 86 -17.30 2.90 15.43
N SER A 87 -17.90 2.16 14.49
CA SER A 87 -18.91 1.12 14.74
C SER A 87 -18.36 -0.31 14.50
N ASP A 88 -19.15 -1.31 14.88
CA ASP A 88 -18.86 -2.71 14.53
C ASP A 88 -18.97 -2.89 13.00
N PRO A 89 -17.96 -3.46 12.32
CA PRO A 89 -18.03 -3.69 10.87
C PRO A 89 -19.14 -4.66 10.45
N ARG A 90 -19.74 -5.40 11.38
CA ARG A 90 -20.90 -6.29 11.13
C ARG A 90 -22.23 -5.53 11.06
N ASP A 91 -22.25 -4.30 11.53
CA ASP A 91 -23.43 -3.46 11.48
C ASP A 91 -23.82 -3.17 10.01
N PRO A 92 -25.07 -3.42 9.59
CA PRO A 92 -25.55 -3.14 8.24
C PRO A 92 -25.33 -1.68 7.80
N ALA A 93 -25.52 -0.70 8.70
CA ALA A 93 -25.27 0.70 8.40
C ALA A 93 -23.79 1.00 8.07
N THR A 94 -22.86 0.31 8.72
CA THR A 94 -21.43 0.40 8.44
C THR A 94 -21.11 -0.19 7.06
N ARG A 95 -21.71 -1.34 6.74
CA ARG A 95 -21.46 -2.04 5.46
C ARG A 95 -21.90 -1.26 4.23
N THR A 96 -22.94 -0.42 4.32
CA THR A 96 -23.38 0.42 3.19
C THR A 96 -22.36 1.47 2.78
N ARG A 97 -21.36 1.75 3.63
CA ARG A 97 -20.28 2.71 3.39
C ARG A 97 -18.95 2.04 3.01
N ILE A 98 -18.94 0.71 2.88
CA ILE A 98 -17.77 -0.07 2.50
C ILE A 98 -17.99 -0.67 1.12
N GLY A 99 -17.05 -0.46 0.22
CA GLY A 99 -16.96 -1.20 -1.05
C GLY A 99 -15.86 -2.24 -0.95
N ALA A 100 -16.09 -3.44 -1.47
CA ALA A 100 -15.11 -4.51 -1.39
C ALA A 100 -14.96 -5.24 -2.73
N MET A 101 -13.73 -5.40 -3.18
CA MET A 101 -13.33 -6.29 -4.25
C MET A 101 -12.43 -7.36 -3.66
N LEU A 102 -12.95 -8.58 -3.56
CA LEU A 102 -12.25 -9.72 -2.96
C LEU A 102 -11.62 -10.60 -4.03
N GLN A 103 -10.49 -11.20 -3.71
CA GLN A 103 -9.71 -12.06 -4.61
C GLN A 103 -10.54 -13.22 -5.21
N VAL A 104 -11.44 -13.80 -4.41
CA VAL A 104 -12.32 -14.89 -4.82
C VAL A 104 -13.76 -14.38 -4.89
N ALA A 105 -14.06 -13.58 -5.89
CA ALA A 105 -15.42 -13.19 -6.20
C ALA A 105 -15.95 -14.03 -7.39
N ARG A 106 -17.01 -14.79 -7.16
CA ARG A 106 -17.71 -15.52 -8.23
C ARG A 106 -19.02 -14.82 -8.52
N LEU A 107 -19.15 -14.32 -9.74
CA LEU A 107 -20.37 -13.74 -10.25
C LEU A 107 -21.08 -14.72 -11.20
N PRO A 108 -22.41 -14.69 -11.29
CA PRO A 108 -23.15 -15.42 -12.31
C PRO A 108 -22.66 -15.07 -13.71
N GLU A 109 -22.21 -16.08 -14.45
CA GLU A 109 -21.64 -15.86 -15.79
C GLU A 109 -22.71 -15.58 -16.85
N THR A 110 -23.96 -15.89 -16.54
CA THR A 110 -25.13 -15.73 -17.40
C THR A 110 -25.73 -14.32 -17.39
N LEU A 111 -25.28 -13.45 -16.50
CA LEU A 111 -25.72 -12.06 -16.45
C LEU A 111 -24.79 -11.16 -17.26
N ARG A 112 -25.35 -10.07 -17.77
CA ARG A 112 -24.60 -8.99 -18.42
C ARG A 112 -23.97 -8.09 -17.37
N VAL A 113 -22.95 -7.33 -17.76
CA VAL A 113 -22.29 -6.36 -16.86
C VAL A 113 -23.30 -5.34 -16.31
N CYS A 114 -24.19 -4.81 -17.15
CA CYS A 114 -25.24 -3.88 -16.73
C CYS A 114 -26.18 -4.50 -15.67
N GLU A 115 -26.57 -5.76 -15.85
CA GLU A 115 -27.45 -6.46 -14.89
C GLU A 115 -26.77 -6.68 -13.54
N HIS A 116 -25.47 -6.96 -13.53
CA HIS A 116 -24.68 -7.00 -12.29
C HIS A 116 -24.63 -5.65 -11.59
N ILE A 117 -24.37 -4.57 -12.35
CA ILE A 117 -24.33 -3.22 -11.78
C ILE A 117 -25.69 -2.84 -11.19
N ASP A 118 -26.78 -3.06 -11.91
CA ASP A 118 -28.12 -2.74 -11.44
C ASP A 118 -28.48 -3.54 -10.17
N LEU A 119 -28.15 -4.84 -10.14
CA LEU A 119 -28.33 -5.67 -8.97
C LEU A 119 -27.57 -5.15 -7.76
N PHE A 120 -26.27 -4.86 -7.92
CA PHE A 120 -25.45 -4.39 -6.80
C PHE A 120 -25.88 -2.99 -6.32
N ARG A 121 -26.25 -2.09 -7.22
CA ARG A 121 -26.77 -0.78 -6.88
C ARG A 121 -28.07 -0.86 -6.06
N SER A 122 -28.91 -1.88 -6.32
CA SER A 122 -30.16 -2.07 -5.58
C SER A 122 -29.99 -2.36 -4.10
N TYR A 123 -28.79 -2.80 -3.66
CA TYR A 123 -28.49 -3.04 -2.25
C TYR A 123 -28.22 -1.75 -1.45
N TYR A 124 -28.02 -0.61 -2.13
CA TYR A 124 -27.62 0.61 -1.47
C TYR A 124 -28.72 1.66 -1.51
N PRO A 125 -28.94 2.40 -0.40
CA PRO A 125 -30.00 3.41 -0.34
C PRO A 125 -29.68 4.65 -1.20
N ARG A 126 -28.40 4.90 -1.47
CA ARG A 126 -27.91 6.01 -2.31
C ARG A 126 -26.79 5.50 -3.20
N PRO A 127 -27.12 4.75 -4.26
CA PRO A 127 -26.13 4.20 -5.16
C PRO A 127 -25.47 5.26 -6.03
N LEU A 128 -24.21 5.06 -6.39
CA LEU A 128 -23.51 5.87 -7.38
C LEU A 128 -24.26 5.80 -8.74
N PRO A 129 -24.36 6.91 -9.52
CA PRO A 129 -24.91 6.87 -10.88
C PRO A 129 -24.22 5.85 -11.76
N VAL A 130 -24.99 5.16 -12.61
CA VAL A 130 -24.46 4.11 -13.51
C VAL A 130 -23.36 4.64 -14.40
N GLU A 131 -23.57 5.81 -14.96
CA GLU A 131 -22.65 6.49 -15.88
C GLU A 131 -21.31 6.75 -15.18
N GLU A 132 -21.33 7.06 -13.90
CA GLU A 132 -20.11 7.29 -13.12
C GLU A 132 -19.38 5.99 -12.82
N ILE A 133 -20.10 4.91 -12.48
CA ILE A 133 -19.50 3.58 -12.31
C ILE A 133 -18.84 3.11 -13.61
N VAL A 134 -19.55 3.23 -14.73
CA VAL A 134 -19.06 2.86 -16.06
C VAL A 134 -17.80 3.62 -16.41
N ARG A 135 -17.78 4.92 -16.17
CA ARG A 135 -16.64 5.81 -16.44
C ARG A 135 -15.44 5.45 -15.55
N ILE A 136 -15.65 5.32 -14.23
CA ILE A 136 -14.56 5.04 -13.27
C ILE A 136 -13.98 3.66 -13.52
N ALA A 137 -14.81 2.65 -13.70
CA ALA A 137 -14.36 1.28 -13.92
C ALA A 137 -14.04 0.97 -15.41
N GLN A 138 -14.18 1.96 -16.31
CA GLN A 138 -13.87 1.85 -17.76
C GLN A 138 -14.63 0.70 -18.42
N LEU A 139 -15.95 0.67 -18.27
CA LEU A 139 -16.81 -0.42 -18.72
C LEU A 139 -17.53 -0.16 -20.05
N ASP A 140 -17.35 1.02 -20.69
CA ASP A 140 -18.09 1.45 -21.88
C ASP A 140 -18.18 0.37 -22.97
N GLY A 141 -17.05 -0.23 -23.34
CA GLY A 141 -17.00 -1.24 -24.40
C GLY A 141 -17.52 -2.62 -24.02
N ILE A 142 -17.85 -2.86 -22.75
CA ILE A 142 -18.23 -4.18 -22.23
C ILE A 142 -19.56 -4.18 -21.45
N TYR A 143 -20.18 -3.02 -21.26
CA TYR A 143 -21.37 -2.82 -20.42
C TYR A 143 -22.53 -3.78 -20.76
N ASN A 144 -22.77 -4.06 -22.04
CA ASN A 144 -23.84 -4.95 -22.50
C ASN A 144 -23.39 -6.40 -22.74
N ARG A 145 -22.10 -6.74 -22.47
CA ARG A 145 -21.61 -8.10 -22.67
C ARG A 145 -21.93 -8.99 -21.49
N PHE A 146 -22.09 -10.31 -21.75
CA PHE A 146 -22.18 -11.29 -20.69
C PHE A 146 -20.87 -11.42 -19.94
N PHE A 147 -20.94 -11.65 -18.61
CA PHE A 147 -19.75 -11.78 -17.77
C PHE A 147 -18.84 -12.94 -18.20
N SER A 148 -19.42 -14.02 -18.72
CA SER A 148 -18.70 -15.16 -19.29
C SER A 148 -17.81 -14.80 -20.51
N GLN A 149 -18.16 -13.74 -21.24
CA GLN A 149 -17.46 -13.32 -22.44
C GLN A 149 -16.27 -12.37 -22.17
N LEU A 150 -16.02 -12.05 -20.92
CA LEU A 150 -15.00 -11.08 -20.53
C LEU A 150 -13.64 -11.76 -20.33
N SER A 151 -12.57 -11.05 -20.70
CA SER A 151 -11.22 -11.41 -20.31
C SER A 151 -11.02 -11.26 -18.79
N GLY A 152 -9.94 -11.85 -18.24
CA GLY A 152 -9.62 -11.72 -16.82
C GLY A 152 -9.55 -10.25 -16.35
N GLY A 153 -8.82 -9.41 -17.07
CA GLY A 153 -8.71 -7.98 -16.75
C GLY A 153 -10.04 -7.22 -16.88
N GLN A 154 -10.90 -7.60 -17.85
CA GLN A 154 -12.24 -7.03 -17.96
C GLN A 154 -13.13 -7.46 -16.77
N LYS A 155 -13.04 -8.72 -16.32
CA LYS A 155 -13.72 -9.20 -15.11
C LYS A 155 -13.29 -8.41 -13.88
N GLN A 156 -11.99 -8.13 -13.72
CA GLN A 156 -11.47 -7.32 -12.63
C GLN A 156 -12.03 -5.89 -12.66
N ARG A 157 -12.12 -5.25 -13.83
CA ARG A 157 -12.76 -3.93 -13.95
C ARG A 157 -14.23 -3.95 -13.54
N VAL A 158 -14.97 -5.01 -13.90
CA VAL A 158 -16.36 -5.17 -13.44
C VAL A 158 -16.41 -5.30 -11.92
N LEU A 159 -15.59 -6.16 -11.31
CA LEU A 159 -15.53 -6.34 -9.84
C LEU A 159 -15.19 -5.02 -9.13
N PHE A 160 -14.26 -4.24 -9.69
CA PHE A 160 -13.95 -2.90 -9.18
C PHE A 160 -15.18 -1.97 -9.27
N GLY A 161 -15.88 -1.95 -10.41
CA GLY A 161 -17.12 -1.18 -10.58
C GLY A 161 -18.21 -1.57 -9.56
N LEU A 162 -18.36 -2.87 -9.30
CA LEU A 162 -19.33 -3.36 -8.31
C LEU A 162 -18.97 -2.91 -6.88
N ALA A 163 -17.68 -2.84 -6.55
CA ALA A 163 -17.23 -2.31 -5.26
C ALA A 163 -17.59 -0.82 -5.08
N LEU A 164 -17.80 -0.08 -6.16
CA LEU A 164 -18.14 1.35 -6.13
C LEU A 164 -19.64 1.64 -6.11
N CYS A 165 -20.50 0.64 -6.32
CA CYS A 165 -21.95 0.83 -6.49
C CYS A 165 -22.62 1.62 -5.36
N GLY A 166 -22.14 1.52 -4.12
CA GLY A 166 -22.67 2.21 -2.94
C GLY A 166 -22.05 3.57 -2.65
N ASP A 167 -21.21 4.12 -3.53
CA ASP A 167 -20.40 5.32 -3.27
C ASP A 167 -19.63 5.25 -1.93
N PRO A 168 -18.85 4.20 -1.69
CA PRO A 168 -18.28 3.91 -0.38
C PRO A 168 -17.27 4.97 0.07
N ASP A 169 -17.14 5.16 1.39
CA ASP A 169 -16.10 5.97 2.01
C ASP A 169 -14.80 5.17 2.21
N LEU A 170 -14.94 3.85 2.43
CA LEU A 170 -13.83 2.89 2.52
C LEU A 170 -13.94 1.87 1.38
N ILE A 171 -12.89 1.74 0.60
CA ILE A 171 -12.78 0.77 -0.49
C ILE A 171 -11.69 -0.24 -0.13
N VAL A 172 -12.04 -1.52 -0.11
CA VAL A 172 -11.10 -2.62 0.15
C VAL A 172 -10.87 -3.39 -1.14
N LEU A 173 -9.64 -3.42 -1.59
CA LEU A 173 -9.21 -4.05 -2.84
C LEU A 173 -8.22 -5.17 -2.53
N ASP A 174 -8.67 -6.42 -2.66
CA ASP A 174 -7.85 -7.60 -2.39
C ASP A 174 -7.30 -8.15 -3.73
N GLU A 175 -6.03 -7.86 -4.01
CA GLU A 175 -5.31 -8.19 -5.24
C GLU A 175 -6.01 -7.73 -6.55
N PRO A 176 -6.33 -6.44 -6.70
CA PRO A 176 -7.23 -5.97 -7.76
C PRO A 176 -6.67 -6.09 -9.17
N THR A 177 -5.35 -6.19 -9.35
CA THR A 177 -4.69 -6.17 -10.67
C THR A 177 -4.27 -7.54 -11.17
N VAL A 178 -4.61 -8.61 -10.46
CA VAL A 178 -4.31 -9.98 -10.88
C VAL A 178 -4.94 -10.30 -12.23
N GLY A 179 -4.11 -10.76 -13.18
CA GLY A 179 -4.57 -11.10 -14.54
C GLY A 179 -4.84 -9.91 -15.45
N MET A 180 -4.45 -8.69 -15.06
CA MET A 180 -4.45 -7.51 -15.91
C MET A 180 -3.12 -7.35 -16.65
N ASP A 181 -3.17 -6.86 -17.88
CA ASP A 181 -2.01 -6.36 -18.61
C ASP A 181 -1.53 -5.02 -18.00
N ILE A 182 -0.35 -4.56 -18.44
CA ILE A 182 0.30 -3.36 -17.89
C ILE A 182 -0.56 -2.11 -18.08
N GLU A 183 -1.22 -1.97 -19.22
CA GLU A 183 -2.04 -0.79 -19.54
C GLU A 183 -3.30 -0.75 -18.68
N ALA A 184 -4.02 -1.87 -18.59
CA ALA A 184 -5.20 -2.00 -17.71
C ALA A 184 -4.87 -1.76 -16.24
N ARG A 185 -3.71 -2.26 -15.77
CA ARG A 185 -3.21 -2.02 -14.41
C ARG A 185 -2.99 -0.53 -14.15
N ARG A 186 -2.26 0.15 -15.04
CA ARG A 186 -2.02 1.61 -14.93
C ARG A 186 -3.31 2.41 -14.95
N GLY A 187 -4.27 2.00 -15.77
CA GLY A 187 -5.60 2.60 -15.82
C GLY A 187 -6.32 2.48 -14.47
N LEU A 188 -6.32 1.30 -13.86
CA LEU A 188 -6.90 1.07 -12.53
C LEU A 188 -6.20 1.90 -11.45
N TRP A 189 -4.87 1.98 -11.47
CA TRP A 189 -4.10 2.80 -10.52
C TRP A 189 -4.50 4.27 -10.60
N GLN A 190 -4.70 4.80 -11.80
CA GLN A 190 -5.15 6.18 -11.96
C GLN A 190 -6.54 6.39 -11.35
N GLN A 191 -7.46 5.43 -11.52
CA GLN A 191 -8.79 5.53 -10.93
C GLN A 191 -8.74 5.46 -9.39
N ILE A 192 -7.87 4.63 -8.81
CA ILE A 192 -7.66 4.57 -7.37
C ILE A 192 -7.17 5.94 -6.85
N ARG A 193 -6.18 6.56 -7.51
CA ARG A 193 -5.72 7.91 -7.13
C ARG A 193 -6.85 8.95 -7.19
N ASN A 194 -7.62 8.96 -8.28
CA ASN A 194 -8.74 9.89 -8.45
C ASN A 194 -9.81 9.72 -7.35
N LEU A 195 -10.06 8.50 -6.89
CA LEU A 195 -10.99 8.23 -5.79
C LEU A 195 -10.45 8.79 -4.46
N VAL A 196 -9.17 8.64 -4.20
CA VAL A 196 -8.53 9.16 -2.99
C VAL A 196 -8.46 10.69 -2.99
N GLU A 197 -8.19 11.31 -4.12
CA GLU A 197 -8.29 12.78 -4.30
C GLU A 197 -9.68 13.33 -4.00
N ARG A 198 -10.73 12.49 -4.17
CA ARG A 198 -12.11 12.80 -3.79
C ARG A 198 -12.42 12.50 -2.31
N GLY A 199 -11.40 12.17 -1.52
CA GLY A 199 -11.54 11.89 -0.08
C GLY A 199 -11.90 10.46 0.27
N LYS A 200 -11.95 9.53 -0.70
CA LYS A 200 -12.16 8.11 -0.41
C LYS A 200 -10.90 7.51 0.23
N THR A 201 -11.07 6.50 1.06
CA THR A 201 -9.95 5.75 1.67
C THR A 201 -9.87 4.37 1.06
N VAL A 202 -8.66 3.91 0.78
CA VAL A 202 -8.43 2.62 0.12
C VAL A 202 -7.51 1.75 0.97
N LEU A 203 -7.95 0.53 1.26
CA LEU A 203 -7.10 -0.56 1.74
C LEU A 203 -6.81 -1.48 0.56
N LEU A 204 -5.54 -1.60 0.20
CA LEU A 204 -5.07 -2.41 -0.91
C LEU A 204 -4.26 -3.59 -0.36
N THR A 205 -4.59 -4.83 -0.73
CA THR A 205 -3.65 -5.94 -0.60
C THR A 205 -3.08 -6.26 -1.97
N THR A 206 -1.80 -6.53 -2.03
CA THR A 206 -1.15 -6.92 -3.28
C THR A 206 0.12 -7.75 -2.99
N HIS A 207 0.49 -8.57 -3.94
CA HIS A 207 1.81 -9.19 -4.00
C HIS A 207 2.72 -8.51 -5.04
N TYR A 208 2.20 -7.56 -5.80
CA TYR A 208 2.98 -6.70 -6.69
C TYR A 208 3.51 -5.48 -5.93
N LEU A 209 4.78 -5.51 -5.54
CA LEU A 209 5.38 -4.43 -4.75
C LEU A 209 5.43 -3.11 -5.52
N GLU A 210 5.54 -3.16 -6.86
CA GLU A 210 5.42 -1.99 -7.75
C GLU A 210 4.06 -1.27 -7.57
N GLU A 211 2.97 -2.02 -7.36
CA GLU A 211 1.64 -1.45 -7.12
C GLU A 211 1.58 -0.69 -5.78
N ALA A 212 2.14 -1.29 -4.73
CA ALA A 212 2.23 -0.62 -3.43
C ALA A 212 3.11 0.63 -3.50
N ASP A 213 4.25 0.56 -4.20
CA ASP A 213 5.15 1.70 -4.40
C ASP A 213 4.48 2.85 -5.18
N ALA A 214 3.69 2.50 -6.20
CA ALA A 214 3.03 3.49 -7.05
C ALA A 214 1.80 4.15 -6.41
N LEU A 215 1.10 3.47 -5.50
CA LEU A 215 -0.20 3.89 -5.00
C LEU A 215 -0.22 4.27 -3.53
N ALA A 216 0.57 3.58 -2.69
CA ALA A 216 0.39 3.68 -1.25
C ALA A 216 0.93 5.01 -0.70
N HIS A 217 0.13 5.64 0.16
CA HIS A 217 0.59 6.70 1.05
C HIS A 217 1.33 6.09 2.24
N ARG A 218 0.89 4.89 2.65
CA ARG A 218 1.46 4.13 3.75
C ARG A 218 1.40 2.63 3.45
N ILE A 219 2.48 1.95 3.80
CA ILE A 219 2.62 0.50 3.68
C ILE A 219 2.61 -0.09 5.09
N VAL A 220 1.88 -1.17 5.28
CA VAL A 220 1.91 -2.02 6.48
C VAL A 220 2.38 -3.40 6.05
N VAL A 221 3.52 -3.83 6.55
CA VAL A 221 4.08 -5.16 6.27
C VAL A 221 3.68 -6.11 7.38
N ILE A 222 2.98 -7.19 7.02
CA ILE A 222 2.59 -8.26 7.95
C ILE A 222 3.42 -9.51 7.67
N ASN A 223 3.94 -10.11 8.72
CA ASN A 223 4.54 -11.44 8.68
C ASN A 223 4.05 -12.27 9.88
N GLU A 224 3.69 -13.54 9.65
CA GLU A 224 3.21 -14.46 10.70
C GLU A 224 2.12 -13.87 11.61
N GLY A 225 1.20 -13.11 11.02
CA GLY A 225 0.08 -12.50 11.73
C GLY A 225 0.40 -11.24 12.53
N LYS A 226 1.62 -10.71 12.45
CA LYS A 226 2.07 -9.49 13.15
C LYS A 226 2.47 -8.40 12.19
N VAL A 227 2.32 -7.14 12.60
CA VAL A 227 2.93 -6.02 11.87
C VAL A 227 4.43 -6.03 12.16
N VAL A 228 5.24 -6.14 11.11
CA VAL A 228 6.71 -6.13 11.21
C VAL A 228 7.30 -4.77 10.84
N SER A 229 6.62 -4.01 10.01
CA SER A 229 7.01 -2.64 9.65
C SER A 229 5.82 -1.84 9.15
N GLU A 230 5.85 -0.52 9.38
CA GLU A 230 4.83 0.41 8.91
C GLU A 230 5.48 1.75 8.61
N GLY A 231 5.15 2.36 7.47
CA GLY A 231 5.69 3.65 7.05
C GLY A 231 5.30 4.02 5.63
N THR A 232 5.78 5.15 5.15
CA THR A 232 5.68 5.53 3.73
C THR A 232 6.51 4.55 2.87
N PRO A 233 6.24 4.44 1.55
CA PRO A 233 7.08 3.62 0.66
C PRO A 233 8.56 3.95 0.79
N SER A 234 8.92 5.23 0.91
CA SER A 234 10.30 5.68 1.09
C SER A 234 10.91 5.25 2.42
N GLU A 235 10.16 5.31 3.52
CA GLU A 235 10.62 4.84 4.83
C GLU A 235 10.83 3.33 4.83
N ILE A 236 9.91 2.56 4.25
CA ILE A 236 10.06 1.10 4.13
C ILE A 236 11.29 0.73 3.29
N LYS A 237 11.50 1.38 2.16
CA LYS A 237 12.70 1.17 1.33
C LYS A 237 13.99 1.43 2.11
N ASN A 238 14.01 2.46 2.94
CA ASN A 238 15.18 2.85 3.70
C ASN A 238 15.39 2.02 4.99
N SER A 239 14.37 1.28 5.46
CA SER A 239 14.46 0.54 6.73
C SER A 239 15.21 -0.78 6.64
N GLY A 240 15.37 -1.35 5.46
CA GLY A 240 15.85 -2.74 5.32
C GLY A 240 17.20 -2.93 4.64
N ALA A 241 17.62 -2.02 3.80
CA ALA A 241 18.87 -2.14 3.05
C ALA A 241 19.41 -0.74 2.76
N GLY A 242 20.71 -0.53 2.87
CA GLY A 242 21.38 0.68 2.39
C GLY A 242 21.05 0.94 0.91
N ARG A 243 21.30 2.14 0.42
CA ARG A 243 21.15 2.49 -1.01
C ARG A 243 22.15 1.69 -1.86
N ARG A 244 21.78 1.39 -3.09
CA ARG A 244 22.63 0.64 -4.03
C ARG A 244 23.45 1.59 -4.88
N ILE A 245 24.75 1.34 -4.94
CA ILE A 245 25.70 2.00 -5.84
C ILE A 245 26.09 0.96 -6.87
N SER A 246 25.84 1.23 -8.14
CA SER A 246 26.22 0.38 -9.27
C SER A 246 27.25 1.13 -10.11
N CYS A 247 28.38 0.51 -10.44
CA CYS A 247 29.42 1.15 -11.24
C CYS A 247 30.38 0.13 -11.87
N PHE A 248 31.14 0.59 -12.86
CA PHE A 248 32.36 -0.10 -13.32
C PHE A 248 33.55 0.51 -12.56
N THR A 249 34.30 -0.33 -11.87
CA THR A 249 35.47 0.09 -11.09
C THR A 249 36.54 -0.99 -11.09
N ARG A 250 37.79 -0.56 -10.90
CA ARG A 250 38.95 -1.45 -10.71
C ARG A 250 39.17 -1.81 -9.24
N LEU A 251 38.39 -1.24 -8.34
CA LEU A 251 38.48 -1.54 -6.91
C LEU A 251 38.03 -2.97 -6.64
N THR A 252 38.75 -3.67 -5.79
CA THR A 252 38.40 -5.04 -5.43
C THR A 252 37.22 -5.08 -4.48
N ALA A 253 36.43 -6.16 -4.55
CA ALA A 253 35.34 -6.36 -3.61
C ALA A 253 35.77 -6.40 -2.14
N GLU A 254 37.01 -6.90 -1.88
CA GLU A 254 37.60 -6.89 -0.56
C GLU A 254 37.79 -5.47 -0.04
N TYR A 255 38.38 -4.59 -0.84
CA TYR A 255 38.57 -3.20 -0.48
C TYR A 255 37.22 -2.52 -0.21
N LEU A 256 36.26 -2.67 -1.11
CA LEU A 256 34.93 -2.07 -0.97
C LEU A 256 34.19 -2.50 0.30
N ARG A 257 34.38 -3.74 0.76
CA ARG A 257 33.82 -4.23 2.03
C ARG A 257 34.45 -3.58 3.26
N THR A 258 35.65 -2.99 3.14
CA THR A 258 36.31 -2.29 4.25
C THR A 258 35.81 -0.87 4.45
N LEU A 259 35.08 -0.30 3.46
CA LEU A 259 34.58 1.07 3.54
C LEU A 259 33.47 1.20 4.61
N PRO A 260 33.51 2.26 5.42
CA PRO A 260 32.51 2.51 6.43
C PRO A 260 31.10 2.60 5.81
N GLY A 261 30.13 1.97 6.42
CA GLY A 261 28.73 1.99 5.98
C GLY A 261 28.40 1.03 4.83
N VAL A 262 29.36 0.27 4.30
CA VAL A 262 29.11 -0.79 3.31
C VAL A 262 28.58 -2.04 4.00
N ALA A 263 27.36 -2.45 3.61
CA ALA A 263 26.71 -3.65 4.13
C ALA A 263 26.97 -4.89 3.23
N ARG A 264 27.00 -4.69 1.91
CA ARG A 264 27.12 -5.79 0.93
C ARG A 264 27.84 -5.32 -0.32
N VAL A 265 28.66 -6.20 -0.92
CA VAL A 265 29.30 -5.99 -2.23
C VAL A 265 29.08 -7.23 -3.07
N GLU A 266 28.49 -7.04 -4.24
CA GLU A 266 28.23 -8.04 -5.26
C GLU A 266 28.96 -7.65 -6.54
N CYS A 267 29.53 -8.64 -7.25
CA CYS A 267 30.17 -8.43 -8.54
C CYS A 267 29.43 -9.29 -9.58
N ASP A 268 28.94 -8.65 -10.61
CA ASP A 268 28.36 -9.34 -11.77
C ASP A 268 29.12 -8.89 -13.02
N ARG A 269 29.99 -9.80 -13.52
CA ARG A 269 30.91 -9.54 -14.64
C ARG A 269 31.78 -8.30 -14.37
N ASP A 270 31.52 -7.21 -15.10
CA ASP A 270 32.27 -5.94 -14.99
C ASP A 270 31.59 -4.91 -14.06
N THR A 271 30.37 -5.22 -13.59
CA THR A 271 29.60 -4.32 -12.73
C THR A 271 29.79 -4.69 -11.27
N VAL A 272 30.14 -3.69 -10.47
CA VAL A 272 30.16 -3.82 -9.01
C VAL A 272 28.92 -3.14 -8.43
N VAL A 273 28.21 -3.85 -7.56
CA VAL A 273 27.06 -3.33 -6.83
C VAL A 273 27.40 -3.30 -5.35
N VAL A 274 27.40 -2.10 -4.78
CA VAL A 274 27.67 -1.87 -3.36
C VAL A 274 26.37 -1.41 -2.69
N THR A 275 25.98 -2.08 -1.62
CA THR A 275 24.87 -1.63 -0.75
C THR A 275 25.47 -0.94 0.47
N ALA A 276 25.10 0.32 0.68
CA ALA A 276 25.70 1.13 1.76
C ALA A 276 24.64 2.05 2.43
N SER A 277 24.79 2.26 3.74
CA SER A 277 23.98 3.19 4.53
C SER A 277 24.38 4.64 4.29
N GLU A 278 25.68 4.91 4.07
CA GLU A 278 26.25 6.24 3.84
C GLU A 278 26.80 6.36 2.41
N VAL A 279 25.91 6.36 1.43
CA VAL A 279 26.26 6.31 0.01
C VAL A 279 27.19 7.43 -0.42
N GLU A 280 26.95 8.66 0.05
CA GLU A 280 27.70 9.83 -0.31
C GLU A 280 29.18 9.74 0.13
N SER A 281 29.42 9.16 1.30
CA SER A 281 30.77 8.93 1.83
C SER A 281 31.48 7.83 1.03
N VAL A 282 30.76 6.72 0.77
CA VAL A 282 31.31 5.57 0.02
C VAL A 282 31.63 5.97 -1.42
N VAL A 283 30.74 6.68 -2.10
CA VAL A 283 30.98 7.15 -3.49
C VAL A 283 32.17 8.10 -3.56
N ARG A 284 32.28 9.00 -2.61
CA ARG A 284 33.44 9.93 -2.55
C ARG A 284 34.77 9.16 -2.43
N GLU A 285 34.81 8.18 -1.55
CA GLU A 285 36.00 7.34 -1.37
C GLU A 285 36.31 6.53 -2.62
N MET A 286 35.29 5.92 -3.24
CA MET A 286 35.47 5.18 -4.49
C MET A 286 36.04 6.03 -5.62
N LEU A 287 35.55 7.27 -5.77
CA LEU A 287 36.03 8.21 -6.79
C LEU A 287 37.46 8.72 -6.52
N LEU A 288 37.85 8.83 -5.25
CA LEU A 288 39.24 9.20 -4.87
C LEU A 288 40.24 8.09 -5.17
N GLN A 289 39.82 6.83 -5.02
CA GLN A 289 40.70 5.67 -5.20
C GLN A 289 40.73 5.15 -6.63
N ASP A 290 39.69 5.39 -7.43
CA ASP A 290 39.60 4.97 -8.83
C ASP A 290 39.09 6.08 -9.72
N ALA A 291 40.01 6.86 -10.30
CA ALA A 291 39.69 7.91 -11.24
C ALA A 291 39.09 7.42 -12.58
N ALA A 292 39.17 6.11 -12.85
CA ALA A 292 38.58 5.48 -14.03
C ALA A 292 37.16 4.91 -13.76
N LEU A 293 36.62 5.08 -12.53
CA LEU A 293 35.28 4.70 -12.19
C LEU A 293 34.28 5.31 -13.18
N SER A 294 33.41 4.50 -13.71
CA SER A 294 32.44 4.91 -14.73
C SER A 294 31.08 4.23 -14.54
N ASN A 295 30.09 4.72 -15.27
CA ASN A 295 28.73 4.22 -15.23
C ASN A 295 28.13 4.17 -13.81
N LEU A 296 28.44 5.22 -13.01
CA LEU A 296 27.97 5.36 -11.64
C LEU A 296 26.48 5.63 -11.62
N GLU A 297 25.75 4.72 -11.01
CA GLU A 297 24.32 4.83 -10.76
C GLU A 297 24.06 4.63 -9.26
N ILE A 298 23.29 5.54 -8.67
CA ILE A 298 22.85 5.44 -7.28
C ILE A 298 21.34 5.25 -7.29
N ALA A 299 20.91 4.05 -6.91
CA ALA A 299 19.50 3.71 -6.82
C ALA A 299 19.08 3.60 -5.34
N SER A 300 17.88 4.12 -5.03
CA SER A 300 17.21 3.75 -3.79
C SER A 300 16.90 2.25 -3.83
N PRO A 301 16.92 1.55 -2.67
CA PRO A 301 16.53 0.15 -2.64
C PRO A 301 15.16 -0.03 -3.29
N ALA A 302 15.00 -1.09 -4.06
CA ALA A 302 13.68 -1.48 -4.50
C ALA A 302 12.84 -1.90 -3.28
N LEU A 303 11.52 -1.71 -3.36
CA LEU A 303 10.63 -2.13 -2.27
C LEU A 303 10.73 -3.65 -2.04
N GLU A 304 11.08 -4.42 -3.09
CA GLU A 304 11.35 -5.85 -3.04
C GLU A 304 12.49 -6.21 -2.08
N ASP A 305 13.61 -5.50 -2.17
CA ASP A 305 14.79 -5.76 -1.33
C ASP A 305 14.46 -5.51 0.15
N ALA A 306 13.78 -4.40 0.44
CA ALA A 306 13.35 -4.07 1.80
C ALA A 306 12.31 -5.08 2.33
N PHE A 307 11.33 -5.46 1.50
CA PHE A 307 10.32 -6.43 1.85
C PHE A 307 10.91 -7.81 2.17
N LEU A 308 11.85 -8.29 1.33
CA LEU A 308 12.57 -9.54 1.57
C LEU A 308 13.36 -9.49 2.88
N ALA A 309 14.08 -8.40 3.15
CA ALA A 309 14.81 -8.23 4.39
C ALA A 309 13.88 -8.28 5.62
N LEU A 310 12.72 -7.64 5.57
CA LEU A 310 11.74 -7.61 6.66
C LEU A 310 11.02 -8.94 6.88
N THR A 311 10.88 -9.78 5.84
CA THR A 311 10.13 -11.04 5.90
C THR A 311 11.01 -12.28 6.01
N SER A 312 12.32 -12.20 5.68
CA SER A 312 13.29 -13.30 5.73
C SER A 312 14.04 -13.37 7.05
N SER A 313 13.89 -12.38 7.94
CA SER A 313 14.60 -12.32 9.22
C SER A 313 13.98 -13.27 10.24
N ARG A 314 14.27 -14.58 10.05
CA ARG A 314 14.27 -15.63 11.09
C ARG A 314 15.07 -16.84 10.66
#